data_e4ca418eba7b36cde6a2c1fe3a1e9bd5
#
_entry.id   e4ca418eba7b36cde6a2c1fe3a1e9bd5
#
_cell.length_a   1.000
_cell.length_b   1.000
_cell.length_c   1.000
_cell.angle_alpha   90.00
_cell.angle_beta   90.00
_cell.angle_gamma   90.00
#
_symmetry.space_group_name_H-M   'P 1'
#
loop_
_entity.id
_entity.type
_entity.pdbx_description
1 polymer ?
#
loop_
_entity_poly.entity_id
_entity_poly.type
_entity_poly.pdbx_seq_one_letter_code
_entity_poly.pdbx_strand_id
1 'polypeptide(L)'
;MVSTNRPMVSVLFMEFSIIFTVCLIASNILETKQMVFGPLHLTGGLLIFPISYIVNDVVCEVWGYRRASILIWTGFITNFAFMMIACVADAIPGAPYWENEEGFHAIFGLTPRIALASFISFIAGSFVNAYVMSRMKIQDKGRRFPLRAIMSTVWGEGADSLLFFPLAFYGVLPDEELPLMMLSQLVLKTVYEVIVLPVTIRVVNWVKAYEGEDVYDNGVNYNIFAVFSKNKGE
;
A
#
# COMPACT_ATOMS: atom_id res chain seq x y z
N MET A 1 -30.39 -13.45 -27.98
CA MET A 1 -29.93 -13.23 -26.62
C MET A 1 -28.41 -13.17 -26.67
N VAL A 2 -27.81 -11.99 -26.58
CA VAL A 2 -26.36 -11.82 -26.55
C VAL A 2 -25.93 -12.13 -25.12
N SER A 3 -25.33 -13.31 -24.90
CA SER A 3 -24.69 -13.64 -23.63
C SER A 3 -23.49 -12.70 -23.44
N THR A 4 -23.69 -11.62 -22.69
CA THR A 4 -22.61 -10.78 -22.26
C THR A 4 -21.87 -11.50 -21.11
N ASN A 5 -20.97 -12.41 -21.49
CA ASN A 5 -20.04 -13.03 -20.54
C ASN A 5 -18.97 -11.99 -20.16
N ARG A 6 -19.40 -10.94 -19.42
CA ARG A 6 -18.45 -10.03 -18.79
C ARG A 6 -17.86 -10.77 -17.60
N PRO A 7 -16.53 -10.82 -17.45
CA PRO A 7 -15.96 -11.42 -16.26
C PRO A 7 -16.48 -10.67 -15.04
N MET A 8 -17.27 -11.38 -14.22
CA MET A 8 -17.76 -10.82 -12.96
C MET A 8 -16.58 -10.69 -12.01
N VAL A 9 -16.40 -9.51 -11.43
CA VAL A 9 -15.42 -9.30 -10.38
C VAL A 9 -15.89 -10.07 -9.14
N SER A 10 -15.01 -10.85 -8.53
CA SER A 10 -15.33 -11.55 -7.28
C SER A 10 -15.70 -10.56 -6.18
N VAL A 11 -16.70 -10.90 -5.36
CA VAL A 11 -17.13 -10.08 -4.22
C VAL A 11 -15.96 -9.91 -3.24
N LEU A 12 -15.22 -10.98 -2.95
CA LEU A 12 -14.06 -10.91 -2.06
C LEU A 12 -12.97 -9.98 -2.60
N PHE A 13 -12.66 -10.05 -3.90
CA PHE A 13 -11.69 -9.12 -4.50
C PHE A 13 -12.14 -7.67 -4.36
N MET A 14 -13.43 -7.39 -4.51
CA MET A 14 -14.00 -6.05 -4.30
C MET A 14 -13.84 -5.63 -2.83
N GLU A 15 -14.15 -6.50 -1.87
CA GLU A 15 -14.01 -6.23 -0.43
C GLU A 15 -12.55 -5.96 -0.06
N PHE A 16 -11.60 -6.76 -0.52
CA PHE A 16 -10.16 -6.51 -0.33
C PHE A 16 -9.72 -5.19 -0.94
N SER A 17 -10.27 -4.82 -2.11
CA SER A 17 -9.96 -3.54 -2.76
C SER A 17 -10.47 -2.34 -1.95
N ILE A 18 -11.65 -2.46 -1.35
CA ILE A 18 -12.21 -1.44 -0.45
C ILE A 18 -11.36 -1.32 0.81
N ILE A 19 -11.04 -2.44 1.47
CA ILE A 19 -10.20 -2.46 2.68
C ILE A 19 -8.83 -1.82 2.38
N PHE A 20 -8.19 -2.20 1.29
CA PHE A 20 -6.91 -1.63 0.85
C PHE A 20 -6.98 -0.11 0.72
N THR A 21 -7.98 0.39 -0.01
CA THR A 21 -8.15 1.82 -0.27
C THR A 21 -8.46 2.59 1.02
N VAL A 22 -9.32 2.05 1.89
CA VAL A 22 -9.63 2.66 3.19
C VAL A 22 -8.40 2.69 4.08
N CYS A 23 -7.61 1.61 4.12
CA CYS A 23 -6.36 1.57 4.88
C CYS A 23 -5.35 2.62 4.40
N LEU A 24 -5.23 2.84 3.09
CA LEU A 24 -4.35 3.88 2.55
C LEU A 24 -4.77 5.29 2.97
N ILE A 25 -6.06 5.60 2.82
CA ILE A 25 -6.60 6.93 3.19
C ILE A 25 -6.46 7.15 4.69
N ALA A 26 -6.89 6.17 5.51
CA ALA A 26 -6.81 6.26 6.95
C ALA A 26 -5.36 6.36 7.45
N SER A 27 -4.45 5.62 6.84
CA SER A 27 -3.02 5.68 7.15
C SER A 27 -2.46 7.09 6.96
N ASN A 28 -2.73 7.72 5.82
CA ASN A 28 -2.25 9.08 5.55
C ASN A 28 -2.79 10.11 6.55
N ILE A 29 -4.05 10.00 6.96
CA ILE A 29 -4.64 10.87 7.98
C ILE A 29 -3.96 10.61 9.34
N LEU A 30 -3.81 9.35 9.72
CA LEU A 30 -3.22 8.96 11.01
C LEU A 30 -1.71 9.24 11.08
N GLU A 31 -1.02 9.30 9.93
CA GLU A 31 0.41 9.61 9.83
C GLU A 31 0.73 10.99 10.45
N THR A 32 -0.21 11.92 10.42
CA THR A 32 -0.06 13.26 11.02
C THR A 32 0.11 13.21 12.55
N LYS A 33 -0.38 12.14 13.20
CA LYS A 33 -0.24 11.97 14.64
C LYS A 33 1.11 11.32 14.98
N GLN A 34 1.99 12.08 15.61
CA GLN A 34 3.23 11.54 16.16
C GLN A 34 2.97 10.94 17.54
N MET A 35 3.55 9.77 17.79
CA MET A 35 3.43 9.01 19.02
C MET A 35 4.81 8.64 19.54
N VAL A 36 4.96 8.57 20.86
CA VAL A 36 6.19 8.13 21.52
C VAL A 36 5.90 6.88 22.32
N PHE A 37 6.68 5.82 22.08
CA PHE A 37 6.59 4.56 22.82
C PHE A 37 7.97 4.18 23.34
N GLY A 38 8.28 4.58 24.58
CA GLY A 38 9.62 4.46 25.13
C GLY A 38 10.63 5.29 24.32
N PRO A 39 11.70 4.68 23.80
CA PRO A 39 12.70 5.39 22.97
C PRO A 39 12.28 5.51 21.50
N LEU A 40 11.14 4.93 21.10
CA LEU A 40 10.71 4.87 19.71
C LEU A 40 9.76 6.02 19.36
N HIS A 41 10.11 6.77 18.32
CA HIS A 41 9.24 7.77 17.71
C HIS A 41 8.49 7.10 16.55
N LEU A 42 7.15 7.09 16.62
CA LEU A 42 6.26 6.40 15.70
C LEU A 42 5.20 7.37 15.19
N THR A 43 4.60 7.02 14.08
CA THR A 43 3.41 7.72 13.57
C THR A 43 2.16 6.86 13.71
N GLY A 44 0.99 7.49 13.76
CA GLY A 44 -0.28 6.77 13.86
C GLY A 44 -0.58 5.89 12.64
N GLY A 45 0.01 6.21 11.49
CA GLY A 45 -0.09 5.41 10.27
C GLY A 45 0.43 3.99 10.43
N LEU A 46 1.43 3.77 11.30
CA LEU A 46 1.98 2.44 11.58
C LEU A 46 0.92 1.41 12.03
N LEU A 47 -0.17 1.87 12.64
CA LEU A 47 -1.25 0.98 13.12
C LEU A 47 -2.04 0.33 11.97
N ILE A 48 -2.13 1.01 10.82
CA ILE A 48 -3.02 0.60 9.74
C ILE A 48 -2.28 0.33 8.42
N PHE A 49 -1.18 1.04 8.17
CA PHE A 49 -0.44 0.95 6.91
C PHE A 49 0.03 -0.48 6.57
N PRO A 50 0.52 -1.29 7.54
CA PRO A 50 0.92 -2.67 7.25
C PRO A 50 -0.23 -3.55 6.73
N ILE A 51 -1.49 -3.22 7.08
CA ILE A 51 -2.67 -3.95 6.60
C ILE A 51 -2.78 -3.82 5.08
N SER A 52 -2.42 -2.66 4.50
CA SER A 52 -2.44 -2.49 3.05
C SER A 52 -1.45 -3.42 2.33
N TYR A 53 -0.26 -3.65 2.89
CA TYR A 53 0.71 -4.61 2.35
C TYR A 53 0.21 -6.05 2.47
N ILE A 54 -0.36 -6.42 3.61
CA ILE A 54 -0.96 -7.74 3.82
C ILE A 54 -2.08 -8.00 2.81
N VAL A 55 -2.95 -7.01 2.56
CA VAL A 55 -4.01 -7.12 1.56
C VAL A 55 -3.42 -7.27 0.15
N ASN A 56 -2.39 -6.49 -0.18
CA ASN A 56 -1.69 -6.60 -1.46
C ASN A 56 -1.08 -8.01 -1.64
N ASP A 57 -0.48 -8.56 -0.60
CA ASP A 57 0.07 -9.91 -0.60
C ASP A 57 -1.01 -10.99 -0.81
N VAL A 58 -2.14 -10.88 -0.11
CA VAL A 58 -3.30 -11.78 -0.30
C VAL A 58 -3.78 -11.73 -1.74
N VAL A 59 -3.97 -10.53 -2.28
CA VAL A 59 -4.45 -10.32 -3.65
C VAL A 59 -3.45 -10.87 -4.66
N CYS A 60 -2.17 -10.58 -4.50
CA CYS A 60 -1.12 -11.08 -5.38
C CYS A 60 -1.01 -12.61 -5.32
N GLU A 61 -1.13 -13.19 -4.13
CA GLU A 61 -1.03 -14.63 -3.92
C GLU A 61 -2.20 -15.41 -4.53
N VAL A 62 -3.42 -14.90 -4.41
CA VAL A 62 -4.63 -15.59 -4.89
C VAL A 62 -4.90 -15.30 -6.35
N TRP A 63 -4.94 -14.01 -6.71
CA TRP A 63 -5.41 -13.55 -8.05
C TRP A 63 -4.28 -13.09 -8.98
N GLY A 64 -3.03 -13.10 -8.51
CA GLY A 64 -1.84 -12.80 -9.30
C GLY A 64 -1.52 -11.31 -9.43
N TYR A 65 -0.35 -11.03 -10.03
CA TYR A 65 0.24 -9.70 -10.20
C TYR A 65 -0.66 -8.71 -10.95
N ARG A 66 -1.37 -9.16 -11.98
CA ARG A 66 -2.23 -8.27 -12.78
C ARG A 66 -3.34 -7.65 -11.94
N ARG A 67 -4.02 -8.47 -11.09
CA ARG A 67 -5.07 -7.99 -10.18
C ARG A 67 -4.49 -7.15 -9.04
N ALA A 68 -3.33 -7.50 -8.51
CA ALA A 68 -2.59 -6.68 -7.56
C ALA A 68 -2.24 -5.30 -8.16
N SER A 69 -1.83 -5.24 -9.44
CA SER A 69 -1.57 -3.97 -10.12
C SER A 69 -2.82 -3.09 -10.27
N ILE A 70 -3.99 -3.68 -10.56
CA ILE A 70 -5.27 -2.96 -10.59
C ILE A 70 -5.58 -2.39 -9.19
N LEU A 71 -5.41 -3.20 -8.15
CA LEU A 71 -5.60 -2.80 -6.76
C LEU A 71 -4.72 -1.60 -6.40
N ILE A 72 -3.41 -1.69 -6.67
CA ILE A 72 -2.44 -0.62 -6.38
C ILE A 72 -2.83 0.68 -7.08
N TRP A 73 -3.12 0.63 -8.38
CA TRP A 73 -3.51 1.83 -9.14
C TRP A 73 -4.84 2.41 -8.66
N THR A 74 -5.83 1.58 -8.36
CA THR A 74 -7.13 2.04 -7.85
C THR A 74 -6.96 2.72 -6.50
N GLY A 75 -6.25 2.08 -5.57
CA GLY A 75 -5.96 2.66 -4.26
C GLY A 75 -5.18 3.97 -4.36
N PHE A 76 -4.14 4.00 -5.21
CA PHE A 76 -3.36 5.21 -5.46
C PHE A 76 -4.21 6.36 -6.00
N ILE A 77 -4.96 6.14 -7.09
CA ILE A 77 -5.77 7.20 -7.70
C ILE A 77 -6.83 7.72 -6.73
N THR A 78 -7.49 6.82 -5.99
CA THR A 78 -8.51 7.19 -5.01
C THR A 78 -7.92 7.97 -3.84
N ASN A 79 -6.78 7.52 -3.30
CA ASN A 79 -6.07 8.20 -2.23
C ASN A 79 -5.55 9.57 -2.68
N PHE A 80 -4.97 9.67 -3.89
CA PHE A 80 -4.53 10.93 -4.47
C PHE A 80 -5.69 11.91 -4.65
N ALA A 81 -6.81 11.45 -5.21
CA ALA A 81 -8.01 12.29 -5.37
C ALA A 81 -8.53 12.79 -4.03
N PHE A 82 -8.58 11.92 -3.00
CA PHE A 82 -8.97 12.32 -1.65
C PHE A 82 -8.06 13.41 -1.09
N MET A 83 -6.74 13.23 -1.18
CA MET A 83 -5.77 14.23 -0.69
C MET A 83 -5.87 15.55 -1.44
N MET A 84 -6.09 15.53 -2.75
CA MET A 84 -6.30 16.76 -3.53
C MET A 84 -7.56 17.51 -3.11
N ILE A 85 -8.66 16.79 -2.86
CA ILE A 85 -9.91 17.38 -2.35
C ILE A 85 -9.68 17.96 -0.95
N ALA A 86 -8.98 17.26 -0.08
CA ALA A 86 -8.64 17.74 1.26
C ALA A 86 -7.78 19.02 1.23
N CYS A 87 -6.77 19.07 0.35
CA CYS A 87 -5.96 20.28 0.16
C CYS A 87 -6.80 21.48 -0.37
N VAL A 88 -7.76 21.22 -1.27
CA VAL A 88 -8.67 22.28 -1.74
C VAL A 88 -9.57 22.76 -0.60
N ALA A 89 -10.08 21.84 0.22
CA ALA A 89 -10.89 22.20 1.39
C ALA A 89 -10.11 23.02 2.42
N ASP A 90 -8.84 22.66 2.66
CA ASP A 90 -7.92 23.37 3.56
C ASP A 90 -7.58 24.80 3.05
N ALA A 91 -7.52 24.99 1.74
CA ALA A 91 -7.25 26.29 1.14
C ALA A 91 -8.45 27.25 1.18
N ILE A 92 -9.66 26.77 1.48
CA ILE A 92 -10.87 27.59 1.60
C ILE A 92 -10.96 28.13 3.03
N PRO A 93 -11.04 29.47 3.24
CA PRO A 93 -11.15 30.04 4.58
C PRO A 93 -12.35 29.48 5.36
N GLY A 94 -12.14 29.13 6.61
CA GLY A 94 -13.18 28.64 7.50
C GLY A 94 -14.27 29.70 7.78
N ALA A 95 -15.45 29.25 8.18
CA ALA A 95 -16.52 30.14 8.59
C ALA A 95 -16.12 30.95 9.85
N PRO A 96 -16.55 32.22 9.99
CA PRO A 96 -16.12 33.09 11.12
C PRO A 96 -16.42 32.53 12.53
N TYR A 97 -17.33 31.57 12.64
CA TYR A 97 -17.72 30.91 13.90
C TYR A 97 -17.02 29.55 14.10
N TRP A 98 -16.16 29.13 13.16
CA TRP A 98 -15.46 27.85 13.23
C TRP A 98 -14.03 28.04 13.73
N GLU A 99 -13.74 27.52 14.91
CA GLU A 99 -12.47 27.76 15.63
C GLU A 99 -11.38 26.70 15.34
N ASN A 100 -11.65 25.68 14.52
CA ASN A 100 -10.76 24.54 14.32
C ASN A 100 -9.91 24.60 13.02
N GLU A 101 -9.71 25.80 12.45
CA GLU A 101 -8.91 26.02 11.24
C GLU A 101 -7.50 25.44 11.38
N GLU A 102 -6.79 25.79 12.46
CA GLU A 102 -5.44 25.30 12.72
C GLU A 102 -5.38 23.77 12.86
N GLY A 103 -6.37 23.17 13.50
CA GLY A 103 -6.48 21.73 13.66
C GLY A 103 -6.72 21.01 12.34
N PHE A 104 -7.55 21.58 11.48
CA PHE A 104 -7.80 21.06 10.14
C PHE A 104 -6.55 21.17 9.26
N HIS A 105 -5.90 22.34 9.27
CA HIS A 105 -4.66 22.59 8.55
C HIS A 105 -3.52 21.66 9.02
N ALA A 106 -3.42 21.39 10.32
CA ALA A 106 -2.42 20.47 10.87
C ALA A 106 -2.57 19.03 10.36
N ILE A 107 -3.79 18.62 10.00
CA ILE A 107 -4.08 17.28 9.47
C ILE A 107 -3.95 17.25 7.94
N PHE A 108 -4.49 18.25 7.23
CA PHE A 108 -4.64 18.22 5.77
C PHE A 108 -3.70 19.15 5.02
N GLY A 109 -3.05 20.11 5.72
CA GLY A 109 -2.08 21.04 5.16
C GLY A 109 -0.70 20.42 4.92
N LEU A 110 -0.63 19.15 4.49
CA LEU A 110 0.62 18.50 4.14
C LEU A 110 1.37 19.32 3.08
N THR A 111 2.66 19.54 3.32
CA THR A 111 3.46 20.22 2.30
C THR A 111 3.41 19.42 1.00
N PRO A 112 3.26 20.05 -0.16
CA PRO A 112 3.20 19.36 -1.45
C PRO A 112 4.36 18.41 -1.69
N ARG A 113 5.54 18.71 -1.14
CA ARG A 113 6.72 17.86 -1.21
C ARG A 113 6.54 16.52 -0.49
N ILE A 114 5.98 16.55 0.73
CA ILE A 114 5.74 15.32 1.53
C ILE A 114 4.68 14.45 0.85
N ALA A 115 3.60 15.05 0.38
CA ALA A 115 2.54 14.35 -0.34
C ALA A 115 3.08 13.67 -1.62
N LEU A 116 3.85 14.41 -2.42
CA LEU A 116 4.45 13.86 -3.63
C LEU A 116 5.45 12.73 -3.33
N ALA A 117 6.29 12.90 -2.31
CA ALA A 117 7.21 11.88 -1.85
C ALA A 117 6.46 10.60 -1.44
N SER A 118 5.40 10.75 -0.64
CA SER A 118 4.55 9.64 -0.19
C SER A 118 3.91 8.88 -1.38
N PHE A 119 3.41 9.61 -2.37
CA PHE A 119 2.81 8.96 -3.55
C PHE A 119 3.82 8.21 -4.41
N ILE A 120 4.99 8.79 -4.66
CA ILE A 120 6.05 8.14 -5.46
C ILE A 120 6.54 6.88 -4.75
N SER A 121 6.83 6.99 -3.46
CA SER A 121 7.36 5.89 -2.66
C SER A 121 6.34 4.76 -2.51
N PHE A 122 5.07 5.08 -2.24
CA PHE A 122 4.00 4.09 -2.13
C PHE A 122 3.84 3.27 -3.43
N ILE A 123 3.80 3.92 -4.60
CA ILE A 123 3.72 3.21 -5.87
C ILE A 123 4.92 2.28 -6.03
N ALA A 124 6.13 2.79 -5.85
CA ALA A 124 7.34 2.00 -6.01
C ALA A 124 7.36 0.82 -5.03
N GLY A 125 7.09 1.05 -3.74
CA GLY A 125 7.06 0.02 -2.71
C GLY A 125 6.02 -1.07 -2.99
N SER A 126 4.79 -0.68 -3.31
CA SER A 126 3.70 -1.61 -3.58
C SER A 126 3.95 -2.48 -4.81
N PHE A 127 4.50 -1.90 -5.88
CA PHE A 127 4.83 -2.69 -7.08
C PHE A 127 6.04 -3.59 -6.88
N VAL A 128 7.06 -3.16 -6.14
CA VAL A 128 8.19 -4.02 -5.76
C VAL A 128 7.70 -5.19 -4.92
N ASN A 129 6.86 -4.94 -3.91
CA ASN A 129 6.23 -5.98 -3.10
C ASN A 129 5.48 -7.00 -3.98
N ALA A 130 4.54 -6.56 -4.83
CA ALA A 130 3.76 -7.43 -5.71
C ALA A 130 4.64 -8.20 -6.70
N TYR A 131 5.70 -7.57 -7.24
CA TYR A 131 6.66 -8.22 -8.13
C TYR A 131 7.42 -9.34 -7.42
N VAL A 132 7.97 -9.08 -6.23
CA VAL A 132 8.72 -10.07 -5.44
C VAL A 132 7.81 -11.24 -5.07
N MET A 133 6.60 -10.97 -4.58
CA MET A 133 5.61 -11.99 -4.24
C MET A 133 5.30 -12.90 -5.42
N SER A 134 4.98 -12.33 -6.58
CA SER A 134 4.66 -13.06 -7.80
C SER A 134 5.84 -13.90 -8.31
N ARG A 135 7.04 -13.29 -8.40
CA ARG A 135 8.25 -13.99 -8.90
C ARG A 135 8.68 -15.14 -8.00
N MET A 136 8.65 -14.94 -6.69
CA MET A 136 8.98 -15.99 -5.73
C MET A 136 7.95 -17.12 -5.77
N LYS A 137 6.66 -16.84 -5.99
CA LYS A 137 5.62 -17.86 -6.12
C LYS A 137 5.88 -18.80 -7.29
N ILE A 138 6.31 -18.26 -8.43
CA ILE A 138 6.69 -19.07 -9.60
C ILE A 138 7.91 -19.95 -9.27
N GLN A 139 8.94 -19.37 -8.64
CA GLN A 139 10.19 -20.08 -8.34
C GLN A 139 10.01 -21.21 -7.35
N ASP A 140 9.24 -21.01 -6.28
CA ASP A 140 9.03 -21.99 -5.21
C ASP A 140 7.80 -22.89 -5.44
N LYS A 141 7.13 -22.73 -6.59
CA LYS A 141 5.91 -23.48 -6.96
C LYS A 141 4.81 -23.38 -5.89
N GLY A 142 4.66 -22.20 -5.30
CA GLY A 142 3.64 -21.91 -4.30
C GLY A 142 3.87 -22.44 -2.89
N ARG A 143 5.04 -23.07 -2.60
CA ARG A 143 5.24 -23.84 -1.37
C ARG A 143 5.55 -23.03 -0.12
N ARG A 144 6.19 -21.86 -0.23
CA ARG A 144 6.77 -21.11 0.89
C ARG A 144 6.14 -19.73 1.06
N PHE A 145 4.81 -19.68 1.12
CA PHE A 145 4.09 -18.41 1.27
C PHE A 145 4.63 -17.51 2.41
N PRO A 146 4.92 -18.03 3.64
CA PRO A 146 5.44 -17.20 4.72
C PRO A 146 6.76 -16.49 4.38
N LEU A 147 7.66 -17.17 3.70
CA LEU A 147 8.93 -16.60 3.27
C LEU A 147 8.70 -15.52 2.19
N ARG A 148 7.76 -15.75 1.27
CA ARG A 148 7.43 -14.77 0.22
C ARG A 148 6.84 -13.50 0.82
N ALA A 149 5.89 -13.63 1.75
CA ALA A 149 5.28 -12.50 2.43
C ALA A 149 6.33 -11.62 3.11
N ILE A 150 7.19 -12.21 3.95
CA ILE A 150 8.26 -11.45 4.61
C ILE A 150 9.22 -10.82 3.60
N MET A 151 9.65 -11.56 2.57
CA MET A 151 10.60 -11.04 1.59
C MET A 151 9.98 -9.94 0.72
N SER A 152 8.73 -10.08 0.30
CA SER A 152 8.03 -9.06 -0.48
C SER A 152 7.89 -7.76 0.31
N THR A 153 7.56 -7.85 1.60
CA THR A 153 7.50 -6.69 2.48
C THR A 153 8.86 -6.04 2.70
N VAL A 154 9.91 -6.81 2.99
CA VAL A 154 11.27 -6.24 3.17
C VAL A 154 11.70 -5.46 1.91
N TRP A 155 11.49 -6.02 0.72
CA TRP A 155 11.85 -5.33 -0.53
C TRP A 155 10.92 -4.16 -0.84
N GLY A 156 9.60 -4.31 -0.64
CA GLY A 156 8.61 -3.26 -0.86
C GLY A 156 8.81 -2.07 0.07
N GLU A 157 8.90 -2.31 1.37
CA GLU A 157 9.14 -1.29 2.38
C GLU A 157 10.53 -0.68 2.27
N GLY A 158 11.53 -1.47 1.87
CA GLY A 158 12.86 -0.97 1.56
C GLY A 158 12.83 0.04 0.42
N ALA A 159 12.13 -0.26 -0.67
CA ALA A 159 11.96 0.64 -1.80
C ALA A 159 11.16 1.89 -1.43
N ASP A 160 10.07 1.73 -0.66
CA ASP A 160 9.27 2.84 -0.13
C ASP A 160 10.14 3.78 0.71
N SER A 161 10.83 3.27 1.71
CA SER A 161 11.67 4.05 2.61
C SER A 161 12.83 4.73 1.90
N LEU A 162 13.49 4.04 0.96
CA LEU A 162 14.60 4.60 0.16
C LEU A 162 14.17 5.78 -0.70
N LEU A 163 12.92 5.85 -1.11
CA LEU A 163 12.38 6.97 -1.89
C LEU A 163 11.76 8.03 -1.00
N PHE A 164 10.94 7.62 -0.03
CA PHE A 164 10.19 8.56 0.81
C PHE A 164 11.09 9.49 1.60
N PHE A 165 12.01 8.93 2.40
CA PHE A 165 12.80 9.75 3.33
C PHE A 165 13.67 10.79 2.63
N PRO A 166 14.44 10.45 1.58
CA PRO A 166 15.21 11.46 0.86
C PRO A 166 14.32 12.50 0.16
N LEU A 167 13.24 12.08 -0.50
CA LEU A 167 12.34 13.00 -1.18
C LEU A 167 11.62 13.95 -0.22
N ALA A 168 11.18 13.46 0.92
CA ALA A 168 10.44 14.24 1.90
C ALA A 168 11.37 15.13 2.76
N PHE A 169 12.50 14.61 3.21
CA PHE A 169 13.26 15.19 4.32
C PHE A 169 14.70 15.59 4.00
N TYR A 170 15.22 15.33 2.79
CA TYR A 170 16.57 15.80 2.43
C TYR A 170 16.67 17.33 2.52
N GLY A 171 17.66 17.81 3.28
CA GLY A 171 17.85 19.24 3.58
C GLY A 171 16.84 19.83 4.59
N VAL A 172 16.00 19.02 5.23
CA VAL A 172 15.07 19.41 6.32
C VAL A 172 15.52 18.80 7.63
N LEU A 173 15.93 17.54 7.61
CA LEU A 173 16.52 16.83 8.75
C LEU A 173 18.02 16.67 8.57
N PRO A 174 18.78 16.49 9.67
CA PRO A 174 20.20 16.12 9.59
C PRO A 174 20.37 14.83 8.78
N ASP A 175 21.29 14.83 7.82
CA ASP A 175 21.50 13.70 6.91
C ASP A 175 21.87 12.40 7.65
N GLU A 176 22.44 12.52 8.86
CA GLU A 176 22.83 11.40 9.71
C GLU A 176 21.63 10.66 10.33
N GLU A 177 20.47 11.31 10.50
CA GLU A 177 19.27 10.72 11.08
C GLU A 177 18.43 9.95 10.07
N LEU A 178 18.50 10.30 8.79
CA LEU A 178 17.70 9.67 7.74
C LEU A 178 17.90 8.15 7.66
N PRO A 179 19.14 7.59 7.64
CA PRO A 179 19.34 6.14 7.58
C PRO A 179 18.76 5.40 8.79
N LEU A 180 18.84 6.00 9.98
CA LEU A 180 18.30 5.40 11.19
C LEU A 180 16.77 5.36 11.16
N MET A 181 16.12 6.43 10.68
CA MET A 181 14.67 6.48 10.51
C MET A 181 14.20 5.46 9.48
N MET A 182 14.89 5.37 8.34
CA MET A 182 14.58 4.39 7.28
C MET A 182 14.67 2.95 7.81
N LEU A 183 15.75 2.64 8.52
CA LEU A 183 15.97 1.31 9.09
C LEU A 183 14.92 0.99 10.18
N SER A 184 14.61 1.93 11.04
CA SER A 184 13.62 1.76 12.11
C SER A 184 12.23 1.46 11.53
N GLN A 185 11.80 2.20 10.52
CA GLN A 185 10.52 1.98 9.85
C GLN A 185 10.48 0.61 9.17
N LEU A 186 11.52 0.25 8.41
CA LEU A 186 11.62 -1.05 7.76
C LEU A 186 11.52 -2.20 8.77
N VAL A 187 12.28 -2.13 9.87
CA VAL A 187 12.28 -3.17 10.90
C VAL A 187 10.92 -3.27 11.57
N LEU A 188 10.31 -2.15 11.98
CA LEU A 188 9.02 -2.15 12.67
C LEU A 188 7.89 -2.70 11.80
N LYS A 189 7.83 -2.29 10.54
CA LYS A 189 6.83 -2.79 9.59
C LYS A 189 7.02 -4.28 9.31
N THR A 190 8.27 -4.73 9.13
CA THR A 190 8.57 -6.17 8.95
C THR A 190 8.21 -6.98 10.21
N VAL A 191 8.51 -6.48 11.40
CA VAL A 191 8.13 -7.14 12.67
C VAL A 191 6.61 -7.24 12.79
N TYR A 192 5.89 -6.16 12.46
CA TYR A 192 4.43 -6.18 12.44
C TYR A 192 3.90 -7.30 11.53
N GLU A 193 4.43 -7.43 10.33
CA GLU A 193 4.01 -8.48 9.41
C GLU A 193 4.30 -9.87 9.94
N VAL A 194 5.49 -10.11 10.52
CA VAL A 194 5.84 -11.40 11.13
C VAL A 194 4.86 -11.77 12.23
N ILE A 195 4.43 -10.81 13.05
CA ILE A 195 3.44 -11.03 14.12
C ILE A 195 2.06 -11.40 13.53
N VAL A 196 1.65 -10.75 12.45
CA VAL A 196 0.33 -10.96 11.83
C VAL A 196 0.33 -12.14 10.85
N LEU A 197 1.51 -12.61 10.40
CA LEU A 197 1.67 -13.67 9.40
C LEU A 197 0.82 -14.93 9.64
N PRO A 198 0.66 -15.46 10.88
CA PRO A 198 -0.23 -16.61 11.12
C PRO A 198 -1.69 -16.34 10.74
N VAL A 199 -2.16 -15.10 10.90
CA VAL A 199 -3.50 -14.68 10.47
C VAL A 199 -3.55 -14.58 8.95
N THR A 200 -2.55 -13.94 8.33
CA THR A 200 -2.44 -13.81 6.88
C THR A 200 -2.47 -15.16 6.17
N ILE A 201 -1.74 -16.16 6.69
CA ILE A 201 -1.74 -17.54 6.15
C ILE A 201 -3.16 -18.12 6.16
N ARG A 202 -3.89 -17.97 7.27
CA ARG A 202 -5.26 -18.49 7.38
C ARG A 202 -6.20 -17.79 6.39
N VAL A 203 -6.09 -16.47 6.26
CA VAL A 203 -6.87 -15.68 5.30
C VAL A 203 -6.58 -16.14 3.87
N VAL A 204 -5.31 -16.24 3.46
CA VAL A 204 -4.92 -16.71 2.11
C VAL A 204 -5.51 -18.09 1.81
N ASN A 205 -5.35 -19.04 2.72
CA ASN A 205 -5.85 -20.39 2.52
C ASN A 205 -7.38 -20.42 2.42
N TRP A 206 -8.06 -19.62 3.24
CA TRP A 206 -9.51 -19.49 3.19
C TRP A 206 -9.97 -18.86 1.87
N VAL A 207 -9.33 -17.77 1.42
CA VAL A 207 -9.67 -17.09 0.16
C VAL A 207 -9.43 -18.02 -1.03
N LYS A 208 -8.29 -18.72 -1.08
CA LYS A 208 -8.02 -19.71 -2.14
C LYS A 208 -9.09 -20.80 -2.20
N ALA A 209 -9.51 -21.31 -1.05
CA ALA A 209 -10.54 -22.35 -0.97
C ALA A 209 -11.93 -21.83 -1.38
N TYR A 210 -12.26 -20.59 -1.03
CA TYR A 210 -13.54 -19.95 -1.34
C TYR A 210 -13.65 -19.57 -2.82
N GLU A 211 -12.61 -18.95 -3.37
CA GLU A 211 -12.57 -18.50 -4.78
C GLU A 211 -12.29 -19.65 -5.75
N GLY A 212 -11.63 -20.71 -5.30
CA GLY A 212 -11.14 -21.77 -6.17
C GLY A 212 -9.99 -21.31 -7.08
N GLU A 213 -9.36 -20.18 -6.78
CA GLU A 213 -8.29 -19.56 -7.56
C GLU A 213 -6.94 -19.65 -6.84
N ASP A 214 -5.90 -19.99 -7.60
CA ASP A 214 -4.49 -19.94 -7.19
C ASP A 214 -3.63 -19.64 -8.42
N VAL A 215 -3.56 -18.35 -8.77
CA VAL A 215 -2.96 -17.88 -10.02
C VAL A 215 -1.43 -17.91 -9.93
N TYR A 216 -0.79 -18.42 -10.98
CA TYR A 216 0.66 -18.36 -11.21
C TYR A 216 0.95 -17.46 -12.41
N ASP A 217 1.75 -16.43 -12.22
CA ASP A 217 2.04 -15.38 -13.20
C ASP A 217 3.07 -15.81 -14.26
N ASN A 218 2.92 -17.00 -14.85
CA ASN A 218 3.81 -17.50 -15.89
C ASN A 218 3.65 -16.65 -17.17
N GLY A 219 4.72 -15.91 -17.53
CA GLY A 219 4.71 -15.06 -18.72
C GLY A 219 3.98 -13.72 -18.57
N VAL A 220 3.61 -13.33 -17.36
CA VAL A 220 2.98 -12.03 -17.08
C VAL A 220 3.92 -10.87 -17.41
N ASN A 221 3.36 -9.83 -18.00
CA ASN A 221 4.06 -8.56 -18.21
C ASN A 221 4.07 -7.75 -16.91
N TYR A 222 5.25 -7.58 -16.33
CA TYR A 222 5.45 -6.81 -15.09
C TYR A 222 5.53 -5.28 -15.30
N ASN A 223 5.22 -4.78 -16.49
CA ASN A 223 5.09 -3.34 -16.70
C ASN A 223 3.92 -2.80 -15.88
N ILE A 224 4.22 -1.86 -14.99
CA ILE A 224 3.24 -1.23 -14.09
C ILE A 224 2.10 -0.53 -14.84
N PHE A 225 2.33 -0.09 -16.07
CA PHE A 225 1.33 0.55 -16.92
C PHE A 225 0.57 -0.43 -17.84
N ALA A 226 0.92 -1.73 -17.83
CA ALA A 226 0.26 -2.73 -18.69
C ALA A 226 -1.23 -2.87 -18.38
N VAL A 227 -1.66 -2.52 -17.17
CA VAL A 227 -3.08 -2.52 -16.76
C VAL A 227 -3.94 -1.61 -17.62
N PHE A 228 -3.38 -0.50 -18.11
CA PHE A 228 -4.10 0.47 -18.96
C PHE A 228 -4.07 0.11 -20.46
N SER A 229 -3.25 -0.87 -20.85
CA SER A 229 -3.24 -1.33 -22.24
C SER A 229 -4.35 -2.34 -22.48
N LYS A 230 -5.20 -2.10 -23.51
CA LYS A 230 -6.13 -3.13 -23.97
C LYS A 230 -5.33 -4.35 -24.42
N ASN A 231 -5.53 -5.50 -23.77
CA ASN A 231 -5.05 -6.77 -24.30
C ASN A 231 -5.65 -6.97 -25.69
N LYS A 232 -4.80 -7.09 -26.72
CA LYS A 232 -5.19 -7.49 -28.08
C LYS A 232 -5.36 -9.01 -28.16
N GLY A 233 -5.92 -9.67 -27.13
CA GLY A 233 -5.98 -11.13 -27.13
C GLY A 233 -6.88 -11.78 -26.06
N GLU A 234 -7.97 -11.13 -25.64
CA GLU A 234 -9.10 -11.79 -24.96
C GLU A 234 -10.41 -11.45 -25.64
#